data_178e3d0705125a9e67aba6ffe17fbacf
#
_entry.id   178e3d0705125a9e67aba6ffe17fbacf
#
_cell.length_a   1.000
_cell.length_b   1.000
_cell.length_c   1.000
_cell.angle_alpha   90.00
_cell.angle_beta   90.00
_cell.angle_gamma   90.00
#
_symmetry.space_group_name_H-M   'P 1'
#
loop_
_entity.id
_entity.type
_entity.pdbx_description
1 polymer ?
#
loop_
_entity_poly.entity_id
_entity_poly.type
_entity_poly.pdbx_seq_one_letter_code
_entity_poly.pdbx_strand_id
1 'polypeptide(L)'
;MKFKLNMYKLKEGREMKAETFSKLVATSLYEKRYTLSIIWLTPYTFRFGPYFVAPVIAGLDKISETEYKPVICTYDSIGYREHSGQFEVAGTGGELLYGVCETFFKPDLGPEELFEVISNSLLAAMDRDSLSGWGARVYILTPTELIVRTLKTRQD
;
A
#
# COMPACT_ATOMS: atom_id res chain seq x y z
N MET A 1 7.86 6.58 9.82
CA MET A 1 6.42 6.89 9.73
C MET A 1 5.74 6.93 11.10
N LYS A 2 5.87 5.92 11.95
CA LYS A 2 5.22 5.88 13.28
C LYS A 2 5.43 7.15 14.12
N PHE A 3 6.66 7.68 14.15
CA PHE A 3 6.96 8.94 14.84
C PHE A 3 6.15 10.13 14.30
N LYS A 4 6.07 10.30 12.97
CA LYS A 4 5.29 11.39 12.34
C LYS A 4 3.79 11.26 12.66
N LEU A 5 3.25 10.04 12.69
CA LEU A 5 1.86 9.78 13.08
C LEU A 5 1.60 10.16 14.54
N ASN A 6 2.47 9.74 15.45
CA ASN A 6 2.32 10.06 16.87
C ASN A 6 2.41 11.58 17.12
N MET A 7 3.33 12.26 16.46
CA MET A 7 3.45 13.72 16.54
C MET A 7 2.20 14.44 16.02
N TYR A 8 1.62 13.95 14.92
CA TYR A 8 0.37 14.49 14.40
C TYR A 8 -0.77 14.30 15.41
N LYS A 9 -0.91 13.10 15.97
CA LYS A 9 -1.94 12.79 16.98
C LYS A 9 -1.81 13.67 18.22
N LEU A 10 -0.59 13.93 18.68
CA LEU A 10 -0.33 14.82 19.81
C LEU A 10 -0.65 16.29 19.50
N LYS A 11 -0.33 16.76 18.29
CA LYS A 11 -0.56 18.13 17.86
C LYS A 11 -2.03 18.43 17.59
N GLU A 12 -2.69 17.55 16.87
CA GLU A 12 -4.06 17.76 16.37
C GLU A 12 -5.13 17.21 17.31
N GLY A 13 -4.75 16.37 18.29
CA GLY A 13 -5.69 15.72 19.21
C GLY A 13 -6.60 14.66 18.55
N ARG A 14 -6.32 14.30 17.29
CA ARG A 14 -7.10 13.34 16.51
C ARG A 14 -6.20 12.42 15.69
N GLU A 15 -6.76 11.31 15.23
CA GLU A 15 -6.06 10.42 14.31
C GLU A 15 -5.97 11.00 12.89
N MET A 16 -4.89 10.66 12.20
CA MET A 16 -4.67 11.09 10.82
C MET A 16 -5.58 10.32 9.88
N LYS A 17 -6.25 11.02 8.97
CA LYS A 17 -7.02 10.40 7.89
C LYS A 17 -6.11 9.63 6.94
N ALA A 18 -6.64 8.55 6.33
CA ALA A 18 -5.90 7.73 5.38
C ALA A 18 -5.40 8.54 4.17
N GLU A 19 -6.19 9.46 3.66
CA GLU A 19 -5.76 10.36 2.58
C GLU A 19 -4.62 11.29 2.99
N THR A 20 -4.66 11.85 4.19
CA THR A 20 -3.57 12.69 4.71
C THR A 20 -2.30 11.86 4.91
N PHE A 21 -2.45 10.64 5.43
CA PHE A 21 -1.34 9.71 5.60
C PHE A 21 -0.71 9.34 4.25
N SER A 22 -1.53 9.10 3.22
CA SER A 22 -1.04 8.79 1.88
C SER A 22 -0.16 9.93 1.31
N LYS A 23 -0.57 11.19 1.50
CA LYS A 23 0.22 12.36 1.09
C LYS A 23 1.50 12.52 1.90
N LEU A 24 1.45 12.21 3.21
CA LEU A 24 2.63 12.22 4.07
C LEU A 24 3.68 11.20 3.62
N VAL A 25 3.25 10.02 3.18
CA VAL A 25 4.15 8.99 2.64
C VAL A 25 4.79 9.47 1.35
N ALA A 26 4.02 10.00 0.41
CA ALA A 26 4.54 10.57 -0.84
C ALA A 26 5.63 11.63 -0.57
N THR A 27 5.34 12.60 0.29
CA THR A 27 6.30 13.65 0.67
C THR A 27 7.56 13.06 1.32
N SER A 28 7.39 12.07 2.20
CA SER A 28 8.53 11.46 2.90
C SER A 28 9.44 10.66 1.98
N LEU A 29 8.89 9.99 0.96
CA LEU A 29 9.67 9.30 -0.08
C LEU A 29 10.37 10.32 -0.97
N TYR A 30 9.68 11.38 -1.38
CA TYR A 30 10.24 12.44 -2.22
C TYR A 30 11.38 13.21 -1.54
N GLU A 31 11.26 13.53 -0.25
CA GLU A 31 12.32 14.16 0.53
C GLU A 31 13.62 13.36 0.51
N LYS A 32 13.53 12.03 0.49
CA LYS A 32 14.70 11.15 0.46
C LYS A 32 15.33 11.03 -0.92
N ARG A 33 14.65 11.41 -1.99
CA ARG A 33 15.18 11.42 -3.36
C ARG A 33 16.41 12.32 -3.50
N TYR A 34 16.40 13.48 -2.89
CA TYR A 34 17.46 14.48 -3.01
C TYR A 34 18.78 14.10 -2.34
N THR A 35 18.80 13.04 -1.58
CA THR A 35 20.03 12.62 -0.90
C THR A 35 21.13 12.19 -1.89
N LEU A 36 20.77 11.80 -3.12
CA LEU A 36 21.73 11.46 -4.19
C LEU A 36 22.34 12.68 -4.89
N SER A 37 21.60 13.79 -5.02
CA SER A 37 22.09 14.97 -5.77
C SER A 37 23.08 15.82 -4.98
N ILE A 38 23.10 15.71 -3.65
CA ILE A 38 24.02 16.46 -2.77
C ILE A 38 25.40 15.76 -2.66
N ILE A 39 25.50 14.50 -3.02
CA ILE A 39 26.76 13.72 -2.94
C ILE A 39 27.87 14.33 -3.81
N TRP A 40 27.51 15.04 -4.88
CA TRP A 40 28.49 15.72 -5.76
C TRP A 40 29.04 17.02 -5.17
N LEU A 41 28.39 17.61 -4.16
CA LEU A 41 28.77 18.91 -3.63
C LEU A 41 29.56 18.87 -2.30
N THR A 42 29.47 17.78 -1.54
CA THR A 42 30.19 17.68 -0.26
C THR A 42 30.64 16.24 0.04
N PRO A 43 31.96 15.99 0.15
CA PRO A 43 32.52 14.64 0.32
C PRO A 43 32.30 14.01 1.71
N TYR A 44 31.63 14.68 2.64
CA TYR A 44 31.52 14.23 4.04
C TYR A 44 30.12 13.88 4.55
N THR A 45 29.10 13.88 3.69
CA THR A 45 27.77 13.47 4.14
C THR A 45 27.41 12.08 3.63
N PHE A 46 27.79 11.06 4.36
CA PHE A 46 27.22 9.72 4.24
C PHE A 46 25.73 9.80 4.55
N ARG A 47 24.90 9.88 3.54
CA ARG A 47 23.45 9.83 3.71
C ARG A 47 22.88 8.71 2.88
N PHE A 48 22.00 7.96 3.52
CA PHE A 48 21.25 6.88 2.90
C PHE A 48 20.52 7.42 1.67
N GLY A 49 20.59 6.67 0.57
CA GLY A 49 19.87 6.96 -0.67
C GLY A 49 18.34 6.87 -0.49
N PRO A 50 17.58 6.92 -1.57
CA PRO A 50 16.14 6.76 -1.54
C PRO A 50 15.74 5.43 -0.90
N TYR A 51 14.56 5.37 -0.32
CA TYR A 51 14.00 4.09 0.11
C TYR A 51 13.65 3.26 -1.11
N PHE A 52 14.26 2.10 -1.28
CA PHE A 52 13.92 1.15 -2.35
C PHE A 52 12.67 0.36 -1.96
N VAL A 53 11.54 1.03 -1.94
CA VAL A 53 10.25 0.45 -1.59
C VAL A 53 9.18 0.94 -2.56
N ALA A 54 8.24 0.07 -2.88
CA ALA A 54 7.01 0.38 -3.60
C ALA A 54 5.82 0.01 -2.71
N PRO A 55 5.43 0.86 -1.75
CA PRO A 55 4.39 0.53 -0.80
C PRO A 55 2.99 0.67 -1.40
N VAL A 56 2.05 -0.13 -0.89
CA VAL A 56 0.61 0.06 -1.07
C VAL A 56 0.05 0.54 0.26
N ILE A 57 -0.80 1.55 0.22
CA ILE A 57 -1.53 2.03 1.38
C ILE A 57 -3.01 1.89 1.12
N ALA A 58 -3.71 1.23 2.04
CA ALA A 58 -5.15 1.10 2.03
C ALA A 58 -5.71 1.60 3.37
N GLY A 59 -6.86 2.25 3.33
CA GLY A 59 -7.54 2.74 4.52
C GLY A 59 -8.97 3.17 4.24
N LEU A 60 -9.71 3.42 5.30
CA LEU A 60 -11.08 3.95 5.27
C LEU A 60 -11.11 5.28 6.00
N ASP A 61 -11.52 6.32 5.30
CA ASP A 61 -11.75 7.64 5.90
C ASP A 61 -13.24 7.82 6.21
N LYS A 62 -13.56 8.07 7.48
CA LYS A 62 -14.92 8.35 7.89
C LYS A 62 -15.35 9.73 7.39
N ILE A 63 -16.41 9.79 6.58
CA ILE A 63 -17.02 11.04 6.10
C ILE A 63 -18.17 11.42 7.03
N SER A 64 -19.08 10.48 7.30
CA SER A 64 -20.20 10.63 8.21
C SER A 64 -20.32 9.41 9.14
N GLU A 65 -21.35 9.34 9.97
CA GLU A 65 -21.54 8.19 10.88
C GLU A 65 -21.76 6.86 10.15
N THR A 66 -22.33 6.93 8.95
CA THR A 66 -22.68 5.75 8.14
C THR A 66 -21.84 5.63 6.87
N GLU A 67 -21.10 6.68 6.49
CA GLU A 67 -20.41 6.73 5.22
C GLU A 67 -18.89 6.74 5.40
N TYR A 68 -18.22 5.84 4.70
CA TYR A 68 -16.77 5.69 4.67
C TYR A 68 -16.26 5.77 3.22
N LYS A 69 -15.18 6.50 3.02
CA LYS A 69 -14.49 6.59 1.74
C LYS A 69 -13.27 5.69 1.76
N PRO A 70 -13.17 4.70 0.87
CA PRO A 70 -11.95 3.93 0.72
C PRO A 70 -10.85 4.80 0.09
N VAL A 71 -9.64 4.61 0.55
CA VAL A 71 -8.41 5.22 0.02
C VAL A 71 -7.43 4.11 -0.24
N ILE A 72 -7.07 3.92 -1.50
CA ILE A 72 -6.04 2.95 -1.91
C ILE A 72 -5.06 3.69 -2.80
N CYS A 73 -3.77 3.59 -2.49
CA CYS A 73 -2.71 4.28 -3.23
C CYS A 73 -1.47 3.39 -3.33
N THR A 74 -0.81 3.45 -4.46
CA THR A 74 0.53 2.91 -4.67
C THR A 74 1.55 4.02 -4.83
N TYR A 75 2.81 3.67 -4.63
CA TYR A 75 3.93 4.62 -4.75
C TYR A 75 5.11 3.97 -5.44
N ASP A 76 5.85 4.78 -6.18
CA ASP A 76 7.20 4.43 -6.58
C ASP A 76 8.22 4.79 -5.48
N SER A 77 9.47 4.44 -5.69
CA SER A 77 10.55 4.68 -4.73
C SER A 77 10.87 6.16 -4.50
N ILE A 78 10.44 7.05 -5.38
CA ILE A 78 10.67 8.50 -5.31
C ILE A 78 9.43 9.29 -4.88
N GLY A 79 8.35 8.60 -4.51
CA GLY A 79 7.16 9.24 -3.92
C GLY A 79 6.08 9.66 -4.91
N TYR A 80 6.17 9.24 -6.20
CA TYR A 80 5.02 9.37 -7.08
C TYR A 80 3.86 8.54 -6.52
N ARG A 81 2.71 9.15 -6.38
CA ARG A 81 1.51 8.54 -5.80
C ARG A 81 0.49 8.29 -6.89
N GLU A 82 0.16 7.04 -7.10
CA GLU A 82 -0.94 6.62 -7.96
C GLU A 82 -2.18 6.29 -7.15
N HIS A 83 -3.34 6.59 -7.72
CA HIS A 83 -4.64 6.38 -7.09
C HIS A 83 -5.71 6.23 -8.18
N SER A 84 -5.98 4.99 -8.58
CA SER A 84 -6.98 4.69 -9.62
C SER A 84 -8.42 4.74 -9.10
N GLY A 85 -8.60 4.55 -7.80
CA GLY A 85 -9.91 4.50 -7.17
C GLY A 85 -10.62 3.14 -7.24
N GLN A 86 -10.02 2.16 -7.92
CA GLN A 86 -10.57 0.81 -8.06
C GLN A 86 -9.72 -0.22 -7.31
N PHE A 87 -8.61 -0.58 -7.86
CA PHE A 87 -7.62 -1.45 -7.22
C PHE A 87 -6.21 -0.96 -7.52
N GLU A 88 -5.28 -1.31 -6.65
CA GLU A 88 -3.87 -0.95 -6.80
C GLU A 88 -3.00 -2.16 -6.53
N VAL A 89 -1.93 -2.31 -7.28
CA VAL A 89 -0.97 -3.38 -7.12
C VAL A 89 0.45 -2.84 -7.07
N ALA A 90 1.31 -3.48 -6.28
CA ALA A 90 2.73 -3.16 -6.22
C ALA A 90 3.55 -4.40 -5.86
N GLY A 91 4.84 -4.33 -6.09
CA GLY A 91 5.77 -5.41 -5.83
C GLY A 91 6.24 -6.11 -7.10
N THR A 92 7.02 -7.16 -6.93
CA THR A 92 7.65 -7.91 -8.03
C THR A 92 6.65 -8.61 -8.95
N GLY A 93 5.52 -9.06 -8.41
CA GLY A 93 4.40 -9.66 -9.16
C GLY A 93 3.36 -8.66 -9.69
N GLY A 94 3.62 -7.35 -9.62
CA GLY A 94 2.63 -6.32 -9.94
C GLY A 94 2.04 -6.43 -11.34
N GLU A 95 2.86 -6.61 -12.37
CA GLU A 95 2.39 -6.74 -13.75
C GLU A 95 1.47 -7.96 -13.95
N LEU A 96 1.81 -9.07 -13.30
CA LEU A 96 0.99 -10.28 -13.33
C LEU A 96 -0.35 -10.07 -12.62
N LEU A 97 -0.31 -9.39 -11.47
CA LEU A 97 -1.50 -9.04 -10.70
C LEU A 97 -2.45 -8.12 -11.47
N TYR A 98 -1.94 -7.13 -12.20
CA TYR A 98 -2.79 -6.21 -12.96
C TYR A 98 -3.72 -6.94 -13.92
N GLY A 99 -3.19 -7.86 -14.74
CA GLY A 99 -3.98 -8.60 -15.70
C GLY A 99 -5.06 -9.46 -15.05
N VAL A 100 -4.74 -10.11 -13.94
CA VAL A 100 -5.69 -10.96 -13.21
C VAL A 100 -6.74 -10.11 -12.49
N CYS A 101 -6.32 -9.05 -11.82
CA CYS A 101 -7.24 -8.13 -11.14
C CYS A 101 -8.22 -7.46 -12.11
N GLU A 102 -7.75 -7.00 -13.27
CA GLU A 102 -8.61 -6.42 -14.31
C GLU A 102 -9.70 -7.39 -14.77
N THR A 103 -9.38 -8.68 -14.82
CA THR A 103 -10.34 -9.70 -15.26
C THR A 103 -11.40 -10.01 -14.20
N PHE A 104 -11.03 -10.04 -12.94
CA PHE A 104 -11.91 -10.49 -11.85
C PHE A 104 -12.53 -9.35 -11.04
N PHE A 105 -11.97 -8.14 -11.11
CA PHE A 105 -12.50 -7.02 -10.36
C PHE A 105 -13.89 -6.61 -10.84
N LYS A 106 -14.77 -6.40 -9.87
CA LYS A 106 -16.09 -5.79 -10.06
C LYS A 106 -16.29 -4.74 -8.98
N PRO A 107 -16.95 -3.62 -9.27
CA PRO A 107 -17.29 -2.64 -8.27
C PRO A 107 -18.31 -3.22 -7.26
N ASP A 108 -18.31 -2.66 -6.06
CA ASP A 108 -19.30 -2.94 -5.00
C ASP A 108 -19.41 -4.41 -4.56
N LEU A 109 -18.30 -5.16 -4.61
CA LEU A 109 -18.22 -6.51 -4.09
C LEU A 109 -18.38 -6.54 -2.56
N GLY A 110 -19.11 -7.53 -2.06
CA GLY A 110 -19.17 -7.82 -0.64
C GLY A 110 -17.81 -8.30 -0.08
N PRO A 111 -17.62 -8.25 1.25
CA PRO A 111 -16.32 -8.60 1.87
C PRO A 111 -15.81 -10.01 1.53
N GLU A 112 -16.71 -10.99 1.48
CA GLU A 112 -16.35 -12.37 1.17
C GLU A 112 -16.03 -12.55 -0.32
N GLU A 113 -16.82 -11.95 -1.20
CA GLU A 113 -16.57 -11.98 -2.64
C GLU A 113 -15.24 -11.28 -2.99
N LEU A 114 -14.98 -10.13 -2.36
CA LEU A 114 -13.72 -9.42 -2.52
C LEU A 114 -12.54 -10.24 -2.00
N PHE A 115 -12.72 -10.96 -0.90
CA PHE A 115 -11.70 -11.88 -0.38
C PHE A 115 -11.38 -12.98 -1.37
N GLU A 116 -12.38 -13.59 -2.03
CA GLU A 116 -12.18 -14.62 -3.04
C GLU A 116 -11.42 -14.07 -4.26
N VAL A 117 -11.81 -12.91 -4.76
CA VAL A 117 -11.15 -12.26 -5.90
C VAL A 117 -9.68 -11.96 -5.58
N ILE A 118 -9.41 -11.34 -4.43
CA ILE A 118 -8.04 -11.00 -4.02
C ILE A 118 -7.21 -12.26 -3.79
N SER A 119 -7.78 -13.28 -3.13
CA SER A 119 -7.05 -14.52 -2.84
C SER A 119 -6.67 -15.26 -4.12
N ASN A 120 -7.60 -15.41 -5.05
CA ASN A 120 -7.35 -16.08 -6.33
C ASN A 120 -6.34 -15.30 -7.18
N SER A 121 -6.46 -13.98 -7.23
CA SER A 121 -5.53 -13.11 -7.96
C SER A 121 -4.11 -13.19 -7.38
N LEU A 122 -4.00 -13.11 -6.05
CA LEU A 122 -2.72 -13.17 -5.37
C LEU A 122 -2.03 -14.52 -5.55
N LEU A 123 -2.76 -15.63 -5.41
CA LEU A 123 -2.21 -16.98 -5.61
C LEU A 123 -1.77 -17.20 -7.06
N ALA A 124 -2.57 -16.78 -8.04
CA ALA A 124 -2.23 -16.92 -9.45
C ALA A 124 -0.97 -16.13 -9.84
N ALA A 125 -0.82 -14.90 -9.33
CA ALA A 125 0.36 -14.08 -9.59
C ALA A 125 1.60 -14.61 -8.86
N MET A 126 1.44 -15.05 -7.62
CA MET A 126 2.55 -15.57 -6.80
C MET A 126 3.12 -16.87 -7.36
N ASP A 127 2.29 -17.72 -7.97
CA ASP A 127 2.73 -18.96 -8.62
C ASP A 127 3.62 -18.72 -9.85
N ARG A 128 3.59 -17.53 -10.41
CA ARG A 128 4.40 -17.11 -11.57
C ARG A 128 5.51 -16.12 -11.25
N ASP A 129 5.60 -15.67 -10.01
CA ASP A 129 6.65 -14.76 -9.55
C ASP A 129 7.71 -15.53 -8.75
N SER A 130 8.92 -15.57 -9.28
CA SER A 130 10.06 -16.27 -8.65
C SER A 130 10.52 -15.65 -7.33
N LEU A 131 10.13 -14.40 -7.05
CA LEU A 131 10.53 -13.67 -5.85
C LEU A 131 9.46 -13.66 -4.76
N SER A 132 8.30 -14.26 -5.02
CA SER A 132 7.18 -14.34 -4.09
C SER A 132 6.81 -15.80 -3.81
N GLY A 133 6.42 -16.10 -2.57
CA GLY A 133 5.99 -17.45 -2.20
C GLY A 133 5.98 -17.70 -0.69
N TRP A 134 5.77 -18.93 -0.31
CA TRP A 134 5.82 -19.46 1.07
C TRP A 134 4.80 -18.84 2.02
N GLY A 135 3.71 -18.38 1.51
CA GLY A 135 2.61 -17.88 2.30
C GLY A 135 2.05 -16.58 1.79
N ALA A 136 0.80 -16.32 2.13
CA ALA A 136 0.12 -15.08 1.85
C ALA A 136 -0.87 -14.75 2.96
N ARG A 137 -1.12 -13.47 3.17
CA ARG A 137 -2.11 -12.98 4.12
C ARG A 137 -2.99 -11.95 3.42
N VAL A 138 -4.29 -12.07 3.65
CA VAL A 138 -5.29 -11.11 3.19
C VAL A 138 -5.84 -10.37 4.39
N TYR A 139 -5.87 -9.05 4.30
CA TYR A 139 -6.42 -8.16 5.30
C TYR A 139 -7.73 -7.58 4.76
N ILE A 140 -8.81 -7.79 5.49
CA ILE A 140 -10.13 -7.24 5.17
C ILE A 140 -10.41 -6.15 6.18
N LEU A 141 -10.42 -4.91 5.70
CA LEU A 141 -10.70 -3.75 6.54
C LEU A 141 -12.16 -3.34 6.36
N THR A 142 -12.92 -3.44 7.44
CA THR A 142 -14.29 -2.93 7.52
C THR A 142 -14.35 -1.70 8.44
N PRO A 143 -15.45 -0.96 8.48
CA PRO A 143 -15.59 0.17 9.40
C PRO A 143 -15.42 -0.19 10.90
N THR A 144 -15.67 -1.43 11.24
CA THR A 144 -15.72 -1.88 12.64
C THR A 144 -14.52 -2.76 13.03
N GLU A 145 -13.93 -3.48 12.09
CA GLU A 145 -12.89 -4.46 12.39
C GLU A 145 -11.88 -4.64 11.27
N LEU A 146 -10.73 -5.19 11.62
CA LEU A 146 -9.70 -5.66 10.69
C LEU A 146 -9.58 -7.18 10.81
N ILE A 147 -10.03 -7.89 9.78
CA ILE A 147 -9.95 -9.36 9.72
C ILE A 147 -8.68 -9.75 8.96
N VAL A 148 -7.92 -10.70 9.51
CA VAL A 148 -6.71 -11.22 8.87
C VAL A 148 -6.91 -12.71 8.56
N ARG A 149 -6.73 -13.07 7.29
CA ARG A 149 -6.81 -14.46 6.82
C ARG A 149 -5.49 -14.89 6.20
N THR A 150 -5.01 -16.06 6.60
CA THR A 150 -3.80 -16.67 6.02
C THR A 150 -4.20 -17.64 4.93
N LEU A 151 -3.60 -17.49 3.77
CA LEU A 151 -3.84 -18.39 2.64
C LEU A 151 -2.82 -19.53 2.66
N LYS A 152 -3.31 -20.72 2.29
CA LYS A 152 -2.43 -21.86 1.99
C LYS A 152 -1.88 -21.68 0.58
N THR A 153 -0.55 -21.72 0.47
CA THR A 153 0.18 -21.50 -0.79
C THR A 153 1.08 -22.70 -1.10
N ARG A 154 1.60 -22.75 -2.32
CA ARG A 154 2.69 -23.68 -2.65
C ARG A 154 3.89 -23.39 -1.77
N GLN A 155 4.66 -24.44 -1.46
CA GLN A 155 5.85 -24.38 -0.60
C GLN A 155 7.15 -24.71 -1.34
N ASP A 156 7.05 -24.97 -2.63
CA ASP A 156 8.15 -25.29 -3.55
C ASP A 156 8.64 -24.07 -4.35
#